data_7b62b1a4d9b9ab29984de29978b02393
#
_entry.id   7b62b1a4d9b9ab29984de29978b02393
#
_cell.length_a   1.000
_cell.length_b   1.000
_cell.length_c   1.000
_cell.angle_alpha   90.00
_cell.angle_beta   90.00
_cell.angle_gamma   90.00
#
_symmetry.space_group_name_H-M   'P 1'
#
loop_
_entity.id
_entity.type
_entity.pdbx_description
1 polymer ?
#
loop_
_entity_poly.entity_id
_entity_poly.type
_entity_poly.pdbx_seq_one_letter_code
_entity_poly.pdbx_strand_id
1 'polypeptide(L)'
;MSQAWYSVLVGLVAAERLAELVVARRNLAWSLARGGRESGFAHYPFMVVLHTGLLAGCLAEVWLSGRAFVPALGWPMFALVVLSQVLRWWCVRTLGRQWNTRIVVVPGLPLVTGGPYRLLPHPNYVAVVVEGFALPLVHGAWLTASVFTVLNAGLLAVRVRAENDALRSARV
;
A
#
# COMPACT_ATOMS: atom_id res chain seq x y z
N MET A 1 21.38 1.41 12.98
CA MET A 1 20.10 2.03 13.33
C MET A 1 19.58 1.37 14.62
N SER A 2 19.18 2.15 15.63
CA SER A 2 18.63 1.57 16.86
C SER A 2 17.16 1.15 16.69
N GLN A 3 16.65 0.29 17.59
CA GLN A 3 15.24 -0.11 17.61
C GLN A 3 14.30 1.11 17.76
N ALA A 4 14.72 2.13 18.54
CA ALA A 4 13.96 3.37 18.67
C ALA A 4 13.82 4.12 17.34
N TRP A 5 14.89 4.26 16.58
CA TRP A 5 14.84 4.87 15.23
C TRP A 5 13.97 4.07 14.26
N TYR A 6 14.05 2.74 14.32
CA TYR A 6 13.17 1.89 13.54
C TYR A 6 11.69 2.09 13.93
N SER A 7 11.39 2.20 15.22
CA SER A 7 10.03 2.48 15.70
C SER A 7 9.52 3.85 15.21
N VAL A 8 10.39 4.86 15.13
CA VAL A 8 10.04 6.15 14.52
C VAL A 8 9.71 5.98 13.03
N LEU A 9 10.52 5.21 12.29
CA LEU A 9 10.25 4.93 10.86
C LEU A 9 8.87 4.26 10.70
N VAL A 10 8.57 3.21 11.47
CA VAL A 10 7.28 2.53 11.43
C VAL A 10 6.14 3.48 11.79
N GLY A 11 6.34 4.33 12.79
CA GLY A 11 5.39 5.37 13.20
C GLY A 11 5.11 6.39 12.09
N LEU A 12 6.15 6.82 11.36
CA LEU A 12 5.99 7.72 10.21
C LEU A 12 5.19 7.06 9.08
N VAL A 13 5.47 5.80 8.77
CA VAL A 13 4.69 5.03 7.79
C VAL A 13 3.24 4.88 8.25
N ALA A 14 3.00 4.61 9.53
CA ALA A 14 1.64 4.56 10.08
C ALA A 14 0.90 5.89 9.94
N ALA A 15 1.55 7.00 10.28
CA ALA A 15 0.97 8.34 10.15
C ALA A 15 0.64 8.67 8.68
N GLU A 16 1.52 8.28 7.76
CA GLU A 16 1.27 8.41 6.33
C GLU A 16 0.05 7.60 5.88
N ARG A 17 -0.10 6.34 6.33
CA ARG A 17 -1.29 5.53 6.05
C ARG A 17 -2.58 6.20 6.56
N LEU A 18 -2.54 6.82 7.73
CA LEU A 18 -3.69 7.57 8.24
C LEU A 18 -4.02 8.80 7.37
N ALA A 19 -3.00 9.55 6.93
CA ALA A 19 -3.19 10.67 6.01
C ALA A 19 -3.81 10.21 4.68
N GLU A 20 -3.32 9.09 4.11
CA GLU A 20 -3.91 8.48 2.91
C GLU A 20 -5.38 8.10 3.10
N LEU A 21 -5.76 7.54 4.26
CA LEU A 21 -7.16 7.23 4.54
C LEU A 21 -8.05 8.47 4.56
N VAL A 22 -7.54 9.61 5.04
CA VAL A 22 -8.28 10.88 5.00
C VAL A 22 -8.49 11.32 3.55
N VAL A 23 -7.43 11.26 2.73
CA VAL A 23 -7.53 11.60 1.29
C VAL A 23 -8.50 10.65 0.59
N ALA A 24 -8.38 9.33 0.83
CA ALA A 24 -9.24 8.32 0.23
C ALA A 24 -10.72 8.52 0.58
N ARG A 25 -11.04 8.87 1.84
CA ARG A 25 -12.43 9.17 2.25
C ARG A 25 -13.00 10.38 1.51
N ARG A 26 -12.22 11.44 1.34
CA ARG A 26 -12.63 12.63 0.56
C ARG A 26 -12.85 12.28 -0.91
N ASN A 27 -11.96 11.49 -1.48
CA ASN A 27 -12.03 11.05 -2.86
C ASN A 27 -13.21 10.09 -3.09
N LEU A 28 -13.49 9.19 -2.14
CA LEU A 28 -14.65 8.31 -2.18
C LEU A 28 -15.95 9.11 -2.22
N ALA A 29 -16.12 10.07 -1.31
CA ALA A 29 -17.30 10.94 -1.29
C ALA A 29 -17.46 11.69 -2.62
N TRP A 30 -16.36 12.23 -3.18
CA TRP A 30 -16.36 12.90 -4.48
C TRP A 30 -16.76 11.96 -5.63
N SER A 31 -16.28 10.72 -5.62
CA SER A 31 -16.60 9.71 -6.64
C SER A 31 -18.07 9.29 -6.57
N LEU A 32 -18.57 8.99 -5.36
CA LEU A 32 -19.98 8.58 -5.15
C LEU A 32 -20.95 9.69 -5.56
N ALA A 33 -20.65 10.95 -5.27
CA ALA A 33 -21.47 12.09 -5.70
C ALA A 33 -21.56 12.24 -7.23
N ARG A 34 -20.70 11.52 -7.99
CA ARG A 34 -20.69 11.48 -9.47
C ARG A 34 -21.17 10.16 -10.04
N GLY A 35 -21.93 9.39 -9.26
CA GLY A 35 -22.41 8.09 -9.70
C GLY A 35 -21.36 6.98 -9.68
N GLY A 36 -20.25 7.20 -8.97
CA GLY A 36 -19.22 6.18 -8.79
C GLY A 36 -19.77 4.92 -8.15
N ARG A 37 -19.29 3.77 -8.62
CA ARG A 37 -19.65 2.46 -8.09
C ARG A 37 -18.46 1.82 -7.41
N GLU A 38 -18.67 1.40 -6.17
CA GLU A 38 -17.65 0.66 -5.41
C GLU A 38 -17.75 -0.83 -5.71
N SER A 39 -16.60 -1.49 -5.90
CA SER A 39 -16.46 -2.92 -6.15
C SER A 39 -15.51 -3.57 -5.14
N GLY A 40 -15.65 -4.88 -4.91
CA GLY A 40 -14.69 -5.63 -4.10
C GLY A 40 -14.77 -5.34 -2.58
N PHE A 41 -15.96 -5.13 -2.02
CA PHE A 41 -16.14 -4.86 -0.59
C PHE A 41 -15.58 -5.94 0.33
N ALA A 42 -15.69 -7.20 -0.08
CA ALA A 42 -15.37 -8.33 0.79
C ALA A 42 -13.90 -8.43 1.18
N HIS A 43 -12.98 -7.99 0.32
CA HIS A 43 -11.53 -8.08 0.59
C HIS A 43 -10.95 -6.86 1.32
N TYR A 44 -11.67 -5.75 1.39
CA TYR A 44 -11.17 -4.51 1.99
C TYR A 44 -10.85 -4.65 3.50
N PRO A 45 -11.71 -5.25 4.34
CA PRO A 45 -11.37 -5.46 5.76
C PRO A 45 -10.12 -6.30 5.97
N PHE A 46 -9.93 -7.35 5.18
CA PHE A 46 -8.73 -8.19 5.25
C PHE A 46 -7.46 -7.40 4.91
N MET A 47 -7.55 -6.48 3.95
CA MET A 47 -6.45 -5.60 3.61
C MET A 47 -6.09 -4.67 4.78
N VAL A 48 -7.09 -4.09 5.45
CA VAL A 48 -6.86 -3.24 6.63
C VAL A 48 -6.20 -4.02 7.75
N VAL A 49 -6.72 -5.22 8.07
CA VAL A 49 -6.15 -6.10 9.10
C VAL A 49 -4.71 -6.48 8.76
N LEU A 50 -4.45 -6.88 7.52
CA LEU A 50 -3.11 -7.29 7.08
C LEU A 50 -2.08 -6.17 7.20
N HIS A 51 -2.42 -4.95 6.77
CA HIS A 51 -1.50 -3.80 6.86
C HIS A 51 -1.31 -3.30 8.29
N THR A 52 -2.36 -3.34 9.12
CA THR A 52 -2.23 -3.06 10.55
C THR A 52 -1.35 -4.11 11.22
N GLY A 53 -1.55 -5.38 10.87
CA GLY A 53 -0.73 -6.49 11.34
C GLY A 53 0.74 -6.37 10.91
N LEU A 54 1.03 -5.85 9.70
CA LEU A 54 2.38 -5.56 9.26
C LEU A 54 3.08 -4.58 10.22
N LEU A 55 2.44 -3.44 10.48
CA LEU A 55 3.04 -2.40 11.34
C LEU A 55 3.23 -2.89 12.79
N ALA A 56 2.22 -3.56 13.33
CA ALA A 56 2.32 -4.17 14.66
C ALA A 56 3.39 -5.27 14.72
N GLY A 57 3.44 -6.13 13.71
CA GLY A 57 4.43 -7.19 13.60
C GLY A 57 5.86 -6.66 13.48
N CYS A 58 6.07 -5.60 12.70
CA CYS A 58 7.36 -4.92 12.61
C CYS A 58 7.88 -4.50 13.98
N LEU A 59 7.03 -3.86 14.79
CA LEU A 59 7.41 -3.42 16.13
C LEU A 59 7.59 -4.62 17.07
N ALA A 60 6.61 -5.51 17.13
CA ALA A 60 6.66 -6.66 18.03
C ALA A 60 7.88 -7.54 17.78
N GLU A 61 8.14 -7.94 16.52
CA GLU A 61 9.26 -8.83 16.21
C GLU A 61 10.61 -8.18 16.53
N VAL A 62 10.80 -6.89 16.20
CA VAL A 62 12.07 -6.20 16.46
C VAL A 62 12.34 -6.05 17.96
N TRP A 63 11.32 -5.68 18.74
CA TRP A 63 11.48 -5.51 20.19
C TRP A 63 11.62 -6.86 20.92
N LEU A 64 10.90 -7.89 20.51
CA LEU A 64 10.94 -9.22 21.14
C LEU A 64 12.19 -10.00 20.74
N SER A 65 12.67 -9.87 19.50
CA SER A 65 13.84 -10.63 19.04
C SER A 65 15.17 -10.05 19.52
N GLY A 66 15.21 -8.77 19.88
CA GLY A 66 16.44 -8.09 20.29
C GLY A 66 17.56 -8.08 19.25
N ARG A 67 17.23 -8.35 17.98
CA ARG A 67 18.23 -8.48 16.90
C ARG A 67 18.98 -7.17 16.67
N ALA A 68 20.28 -7.29 16.42
CA ALA A 68 21.09 -6.16 16.02
C ALA A 68 20.75 -5.71 14.59
N PHE A 69 20.85 -4.42 14.35
CA PHE A 69 20.74 -3.87 12.99
C PHE A 69 21.93 -4.32 12.13
N VAL A 70 21.64 -4.91 10.97
CA VAL A 70 22.62 -5.35 10.00
C VAL A 70 22.71 -4.30 8.88
N PRO A 71 23.76 -3.45 8.82
CA PRO A 71 23.84 -2.33 7.88
C PRO A 71 23.75 -2.75 6.41
N ALA A 72 24.37 -3.87 6.05
CA ALA A 72 24.38 -4.39 4.68
C ALA A 72 22.98 -4.77 4.16
N LEU A 73 22.05 -5.12 5.05
CA LEU A 73 20.64 -5.40 4.71
C LEU A 73 19.78 -4.16 4.95
N GLY A 74 19.92 -3.54 6.12
CA GLY A 74 19.00 -2.51 6.58
C GLY A 74 19.00 -1.25 5.72
N TRP A 75 20.16 -0.78 5.26
CA TRP A 75 20.22 0.42 4.43
C TRP A 75 19.62 0.23 3.03
N PRO A 76 19.90 -0.85 2.29
CA PRO A 76 19.19 -1.13 1.03
C PRO A 76 17.68 -1.25 1.23
N MET A 77 17.23 -1.93 2.28
CA MET A 77 15.78 -2.05 2.58
C MET A 77 15.17 -0.69 2.92
N PHE A 78 15.86 0.15 3.70
CA PHE A 78 15.41 1.51 3.95
C PHE A 78 15.29 2.33 2.66
N ALA A 79 16.26 2.23 1.75
CA ALA A 79 16.17 2.89 0.45
C ALA A 79 14.97 2.41 -0.36
N LEU A 80 14.65 1.11 -0.35
CA LEU A 80 13.46 0.55 -0.99
C LEU A 80 12.16 1.08 -0.36
N VAL A 81 12.11 1.24 0.97
CA VAL A 81 10.95 1.88 1.64
C VAL A 81 10.78 3.30 1.13
N VAL A 82 11.84 4.11 1.08
CA VAL A 82 11.75 5.50 0.58
C VAL A 82 11.28 5.52 -0.88
N LEU A 83 11.84 4.67 -1.74
CA LEU A 83 11.44 4.58 -3.15
C LEU A 83 9.98 4.15 -3.31
N SER A 84 9.50 3.22 -2.49
CA SER A 84 8.09 2.80 -2.51
C SER A 84 7.16 3.95 -2.12
N GLN A 85 7.54 4.78 -1.16
CA GLN A 85 6.77 5.97 -0.77
C GLN A 85 6.75 7.03 -1.89
N VAL A 86 7.90 7.27 -2.53
CA VAL A 86 7.96 8.17 -3.70
C VAL A 86 7.04 7.68 -4.81
N LEU A 87 7.09 6.38 -5.15
CA LEU A 87 6.22 5.79 -6.17
C LEU A 87 4.73 5.92 -5.78
N ARG A 88 4.40 5.67 -4.52
CA ARG A 88 3.03 5.78 -4.01
C ARG A 88 2.48 7.20 -4.12
N TRP A 89 3.25 8.19 -3.66
CA TRP A 89 2.85 9.60 -3.77
C TRP A 89 2.77 10.08 -5.22
N TRP A 90 3.59 9.53 -6.09
CA TRP A 90 3.47 9.77 -7.53
C TRP A 90 2.14 9.20 -8.07
N CYS A 91 1.74 8.00 -7.66
CA CYS A 91 0.42 7.43 -7.99
C CYS A 91 -0.73 8.32 -7.49
N VAL A 92 -0.69 8.70 -6.20
CA VAL A 92 -1.72 9.54 -5.57
C VAL A 92 -1.89 10.87 -6.32
N ARG A 93 -0.79 11.54 -6.61
CA ARG A 93 -0.81 12.82 -7.34
C ARG A 93 -1.31 12.67 -8.76
N THR A 94 -0.91 11.60 -9.46
CA THR A 94 -1.31 11.35 -10.85
C THR A 94 -2.80 11.05 -10.96
N LEU A 95 -3.36 10.23 -10.08
CA LEU A 95 -4.79 9.93 -10.06
C LEU A 95 -5.65 11.07 -9.48
N GLY A 96 -5.06 11.91 -8.61
CA GLY A 96 -5.78 13.00 -7.98
C GLY A 96 -7.04 12.51 -7.26
N ARG A 97 -8.21 13.04 -7.63
CA ARG A 97 -9.50 12.67 -7.03
C ARG A 97 -9.99 11.26 -7.38
N GLN A 98 -9.42 10.63 -8.41
CA GLN A 98 -9.73 9.22 -8.74
C GLN A 98 -8.95 8.24 -7.86
N TRP A 99 -7.90 8.70 -7.14
CA TRP A 99 -7.16 7.84 -6.23
C TRP A 99 -8.01 7.44 -5.01
N ASN A 100 -8.04 6.14 -4.72
CA ASN A 100 -8.78 5.61 -3.59
C ASN A 100 -8.10 4.35 -3.03
N THR A 101 -8.33 4.06 -1.75
CA THR A 101 -7.93 2.78 -1.14
C THR A 101 -8.92 1.65 -1.47
N ARG A 102 -10.11 1.99 -1.96
CA ARG A 102 -11.15 1.08 -2.43
C ARG A 102 -11.18 1.07 -3.96
N ILE A 103 -11.75 0.03 -4.54
CA ILE A 103 -11.98 -0.01 -5.99
C ILE A 103 -13.25 0.77 -6.28
N VAL A 104 -13.10 1.95 -6.88
CA VAL A 104 -14.24 2.82 -7.24
C VAL A 104 -14.08 3.25 -8.68
N VAL A 105 -15.11 3.04 -9.47
CA VAL A 105 -15.16 3.47 -10.89
C VAL A 105 -16.29 4.47 -11.07
N VAL A 106 -15.96 5.62 -11.65
CA VAL A 106 -16.94 6.68 -11.97
C VAL A 106 -17.24 6.60 -13.46
N PRO A 107 -18.49 6.31 -13.86
CA PRO A 107 -18.86 6.23 -15.28
C PRO A 107 -18.55 7.53 -16.04
N GLY A 108 -18.03 7.40 -17.25
CA GLY A 108 -17.73 8.54 -18.11
C GLY A 108 -16.42 9.27 -17.80
N LEU A 109 -15.71 8.92 -16.71
CA LEU A 109 -14.37 9.47 -16.49
C LEU A 109 -13.32 8.67 -17.28
N PRO A 110 -12.38 9.36 -17.94
CA PRO A 110 -11.30 8.68 -18.66
C PRO A 110 -10.35 7.99 -17.68
N LEU A 111 -9.81 6.85 -18.09
CA LEU A 111 -8.74 6.18 -17.37
C LEU A 111 -7.48 7.05 -17.38
N VAL A 112 -6.85 7.17 -16.23
CA VAL A 112 -5.58 7.89 -16.10
C VAL A 112 -4.46 6.98 -16.61
N THR A 113 -3.80 7.42 -17.67
CA THR A 113 -2.68 6.71 -18.32
C THR A 113 -1.35 7.47 -18.20
N GLY A 114 -1.32 8.56 -17.45
CA GLY A 114 -0.14 9.40 -17.24
C GLY A 114 0.76 8.93 -16.09
N GLY A 115 1.89 9.61 -15.90
CA GLY A 115 2.81 9.33 -14.79
C GLY A 115 3.25 7.88 -14.70
N PRO A 116 3.21 7.24 -13.51
CA PRO A 116 3.65 5.86 -13.33
C PRO A 116 2.75 4.84 -14.06
N TYR A 117 1.51 5.21 -14.40
CA TYR A 117 0.55 4.37 -15.13
C TYR A 117 0.90 4.18 -16.61
N ARG A 118 1.87 4.96 -17.14
CA ARG A 118 2.46 4.71 -18.46
C ARG A 118 3.41 3.52 -18.48
N LEU A 119 4.03 3.24 -17.32
CA LEU A 119 5.07 2.22 -17.18
C LEU A 119 4.51 0.90 -16.66
N LEU A 120 3.53 0.98 -15.77
CA LEU A 120 2.97 -0.17 -15.07
C LEU A 120 1.45 -0.05 -15.00
N PRO A 121 0.68 -1.13 -15.20
CA PRO A 121 -0.79 -1.09 -15.10
C PRO A 121 -1.26 -0.84 -13.65
N HIS A 122 -0.52 -1.32 -12.66
CA HIS A 122 -0.86 -1.19 -11.23
C HIS A 122 0.36 -0.73 -10.39
N PRO A 123 0.89 0.49 -10.59
CA PRO A 123 2.12 0.92 -9.94
C PRO A 123 1.97 1.06 -8.42
N ASN A 124 0.77 1.41 -7.93
CA ASN A 124 0.51 1.48 -6.49
C ASN A 124 0.62 0.11 -5.79
N TYR A 125 0.29 -0.99 -6.49
CA TYR A 125 0.46 -2.33 -5.93
C TYR A 125 1.93 -2.74 -5.86
N VAL A 126 2.75 -2.29 -6.81
CA VAL A 126 4.21 -2.46 -6.73
C VAL A 126 4.75 -1.74 -5.48
N ALA A 127 4.30 -0.51 -5.22
CA ALA A 127 4.68 0.19 -3.99
C ALA A 127 4.29 -0.59 -2.72
N VAL A 128 3.09 -1.16 -2.68
CA VAL A 128 2.62 -1.99 -1.54
C VAL A 128 3.49 -3.23 -1.34
N VAL A 129 3.82 -3.95 -2.42
CA VAL A 129 4.65 -5.16 -2.34
C VAL A 129 6.06 -4.83 -1.86
N VAL A 130 6.68 -3.81 -2.46
CA VAL A 130 8.04 -3.38 -2.09
C VAL A 130 8.09 -2.90 -0.64
N GLU A 131 7.16 -2.06 -0.22
CA GLU A 131 7.10 -1.56 1.17
C GLU A 131 6.88 -2.70 2.17
N GLY A 132 5.90 -3.57 1.92
CA GLY A 132 5.55 -4.64 2.84
C GLY A 132 6.66 -5.69 3.00
N PHE A 133 7.51 -5.86 1.99
CA PHE A 133 8.71 -6.69 2.08
C PHE A 133 9.87 -5.94 2.75
N ALA A 134 10.13 -4.70 2.32
CA ALA A 134 11.31 -3.96 2.72
C ALA A 134 11.21 -3.40 4.15
N LEU A 135 10.06 -2.86 4.55
CA LEU A 135 9.90 -2.21 5.86
C LEU A 135 10.27 -3.13 7.03
N PRO A 136 9.76 -4.37 7.14
CA PRO A 136 10.19 -5.27 8.22
C PRO A 136 11.66 -5.63 8.12
N LEU A 137 12.21 -5.79 6.91
CA LEU A 137 13.61 -6.18 6.71
C LEU A 137 14.61 -5.07 7.01
N VAL A 138 14.18 -3.82 7.13
CA VAL A 138 15.05 -2.72 7.59
C VAL A 138 15.74 -3.08 8.91
N HIS A 139 15.05 -3.77 9.81
CA HIS A 139 15.61 -4.20 11.10
C HIS A 139 15.52 -5.72 11.32
N GLY A 140 15.45 -6.51 10.23
CA GLY A 140 15.54 -7.96 10.28
C GLY A 140 14.30 -8.67 10.87
N ALA A 141 13.11 -8.10 10.72
CA ALA A 141 11.84 -8.74 11.07
C ALA A 141 11.41 -9.73 9.96
N TRP A 142 12.12 -10.85 9.87
CA TRP A 142 11.98 -11.85 8.81
C TRP A 142 10.62 -12.56 8.83
N LEU A 143 10.10 -12.87 10.03
CA LEU A 143 8.80 -13.53 10.17
C LEU A 143 7.69 -12.62 9.65
N THR A 144 7.68 -11.36 10.08
CA THR A 144 6.71 -10.35 9.61
C THR A 144 6.80 -10.16 8.10
N ALA A 145 8.03 -10.04 7.53
CA ALA A 145 8.22 -9.93 6.09
C ALA A 145 7.65 -11.12 5.33
N SER A 146 7.95 -12.34 5.79
CA SER A 146 7.53 -13.57 5.12
C SER A 146 6.01 -13.75 5.18
N VAL A 147 5.42 -13.61 6.37
CA VAL A 147 3.96 -13.77 6.57
C VAL A 147 3.20 -12.72 5.76
N PHE A 148 3.62 -11.44 5.85
CA PHE A 148 2.97 -10.39 5.08
C PHE A 148 3.08 -10.63 3.58
N THR A 149 4.25 -10.97 3.07
CA THR A 149 4.47 -11.18 1.63
C THR A 149 3.56 -12.27 1.08
N VAL A 150 3.46 -13.42 1.77
CA VAL A 150 2.62 -14.54 1.32
C VAL A 150 1.14 -14.16 1.35
N LEU A 151 0.66 -13.60 2.46
CA LEU A 151 -0.75 -13.22 2.60
C LEU A 151 -1.13 -12.08 1.64
N ASN A 152 -0.25 -11.09 1.49
CA ASN A 152 -0.48 -9.97 0.58
C ASN A 152 -0.51 -10.41 -0.89
N ALA A 153 0.31 -11.37 -1.29
CA ALA A 153 0.30 -11.91 -2.66
C ALA A 153 -1.08 -12.51 -3.01
N GLY A 154 -1.66 -13.31 -2.11
CA GLY A 154 -3.00 -13.87 -2.29
C GLY A 154 -4.09 -12.79 -2.34
N LEU A 155 -4.05 -11.85 -1.39
CA LEU A 155 -5.02 -10.76 -1.32
C LEU A 155 -4.92 -9.83 -2.55
N LEU A 156 -3.71 -9.55 -2.99
CA LEU A 156 -3.45 -8.70 -4.13
C LEU A 156 -3.91 -9.34 -5.44
N ALA A 157 -3.76 -10.66 -5.59
CA ALA A 157 -4.29 -11.39 -6.75
C ALA A 157 -5.82 -11.25 -6.86
N VAL A 158 -6.53 -11.35 -5.74
CA VAL A 158 -7.99 -11.12 -5.70
C VAL A 158 -8.32 -9.68 -6.05
N ARG A 159 -7.58 -8.72 -5.49
CA ARG A 159 -7.81 -7.30 -5.70
C ARG A 159 -7.58 -6.87 -7.15
N VAL A 160 -6.48 -7.31 -7.76
CA VAL A 160 -6.17 -6.99 -9.19
C VAL A 160 -7.27 -7.52 -10.10
N ARG A 161 -7.76 -8.73 -9.87
CA ARG A 161 -8.88 -9.29 -10.65
C ARG A 161 -10.14 -8.43 -10.50
N ALA A 162 -10.55 -8.12 -9.27
CA ALA A 162 -11.73 -7.31 -9.01
C ALA A 162 -11.64 -5.91 -9.62
N GLU A 163 -10.46 -5.28 -9.58
CA GLU A 163 -10.23 -3.97 -10.20
C GLU A 163 -10.29 -4.05 -11.72
N ASN A 164 -9.66 -5.04 -12.32
CA ASN A 164 -9.70 -5.23 -13.77
C ASN A 164 -11.12 -5.49 -14.28
N ASP A 165 -11.91 -6.27 -13.55
CA ASP A 165 -13.31 -6.55 -13.91
C ASP A 165 -14.18 -5.29 -13.79
N ALA A 166 -13.99 -4.50 -12.72
CA ALA A 166 -14.68 -3.23 -12.55
C ALA A 166 -14.33 -2.22 -13.67
N LEU A 167 -13.07 -2.15 -14.07
CA LEU A 167 -12.62 -1.27 -15.14
C LEU A 167 -13.12 -1.71 -16.52
N ARG A 168 -13.23 -3.02 -16.78
CA ARG A 168 -13.81 -3.55 -18.02
C ARG A 168 -15.30 -3.23 -18.11
N SER A 169 -16.06 -3.43 -17.03
CA SER A 169 -17.49 -3.16 -16.97
C SER A 169 -17.85 -1.68 -17.15
N ALA A 170 -16.91 -0.78 -16.87
CA ALA A 170 -17.11 0.66 -17.03
C ALA A 170 -16.80 1.17 -18.45
N ARG A 171 -16.20 0.34 -19.31
CA ARG A 171 -15.90 0.69 -20.71
C ARG A 171 -17.04 0.32 -21.68
N VAL A 172 -18.04 -0.42 -21.21
CA VAL A 172 -19.26 -0.79 -21.93
C VAL A 172 -20.36 0.22 -21.62
#